data_22ac453777bbd248be156ab3be87b05f
#
_entry.id   22ac453777bbd248be156ab3be87b05f
#
_cell.length_a   1.000
_cell.length_b   1.000
_cell.length_c   1.000
_cell.angle_alpha   90.00
_cell.angle_beta   90.00
_cell.angle_gamma   90.00
#
_symmetry.space_group_name_H-M   'P 1'
#
loop_
_entity.id
_entity.type
_entity.pdbx_description
1 polymer ?
#
loop_
_entity_poly.entity_id
_entity_poly.type
_entity_poly.pdbx_seq_one_letter_code
_entity_poly.pdbx_strand_id
1 'polypeptide(L)'
;MTNDDAAKGKTNATARLDQIQQQVSGKANTRRQKKSKASEGPADWSDVLAELDQVRKFAQTPKSNTTGYIRHKEAGKLWVRERVEMLLDPGSFREVGSAAGTATWVKANPSSDNIVEAQKEVIADFTPSNNVQGFGHIRGRRVLLTADDFTLRAGHADGALLAKTLYMEKLAVHMKLPMIKLVDGSSGGGSITTYRVQQATYIPELELLPWVMRQLDLGIPNCAAVVGPAVGLGAARAAGCHFSVMANDIGSLFNAGPKVVEGATFEEDLSPKELGGAEIHCCNGVIDNLAADERGCYDQIAQFLQYVPNHGGVLPPVVPSTDDPNRLCTELREAIPRRRQRSYDVRSIINHLVDRDSFFEIGRLWGRTVVVGLARLGGRPVGIFADDPQFNAGAMDTPGCQKLMKHIKLCDVMGLPLIQLLDIPGFAIGTAAERSACMKWAMELCKAYFATTIPIYTIITRRCYGIGGAILVDNRNPNCRVAWPSVNWGSLPLDGGIEAVNHRAELRRAGDNYKQVYNRLEAEYLNLMNPVRTANNFGIEEIIDPAMTRSLACEWTKHMYETNLPERLRHRDCGKIQPSFA
;
A
#
# COMPACT_ATOMS: atom_id res chain seq x y z
N MET A 1 -24.35 -0.21 65.94
CA MET A 1 -23.27 -1.14 65.55
C MET A 1 -22.73 -1.72 66.83
N THR A 2 -23.10 -2.96 67.05
CA THR A 2 -23.00 -3.64 68.33
C THR A 2 -21.63 -4.34 68.47
N ASN A 3 -21.14 -4.42 69.67
CA ASN A 3 -19.86 -5.00 70.12
C ASN A 3 -19.56 -6.45 69.63
N ASP A 4 -20.49 -7.12 68.94
CA ASP A 4 -20.33 -8.51 68.51
C ASP A 4 -19.50 -8.68 67.22
N ASP A 5 -19.41 -7.67 66.34
CA ASP A 5 -18.64 -7.77 65.12
C ASP A 5 -17.12 -7.59 65.36
N ALA A 6 -16.72 -6.91 66.43
CA ALA A 6 -15.33 -6.75 66.77
C ALA A 6 -14.73 -8.03 67.42
N ALA A 7 -15.56 -8.86 68.03
CA ALA A 7 -15.11 -10.14 68.65
C ALA A 7 -14.91 -11.23 67.61
N LYS A 8 -15.73 -11.27 66.54
CA LYS A 8 -15.57 -12.22 65.43
C LYS A 8 -14.34 -11.94 64.55
N GLY A 9 -13.98 -10.66 64.37
CA GLY A 9 -12.77 -10.29 63.66
C GLY A 9 -11.47 -10.67 64.38
N LYS A 10 -11.47 -10.61 65.73
CA LYS A 10 -10.31 -11.00 66.54
C LYS A 10 -10.08 -12.53 66.58
N THR A 11 -11.12 -13.34 66.58
CA THR A 11 -11.01 -14.80 66.55
C THR A 11 -10.48 -15.31 65.18
N ASN A 12 -10.85 -14.71 64.09
CA ASN A 12 -10.31 -15.06 62.79
C ASN A 12 -8.84 -14.64 62.58
N ALA A 13 -8.44 -13.50 63.15
CA ALA A 13 -7.04 -13.05 63.07
C ALA A 13 -6.12 -13.92 63.92
N THR A 14 -6.57 -14.36 65.13
CA THR A 14 -5.80 -15.24 66.00
C THR A 14 -5.66 -16.65 65.37
N ALA A 15 -6.72 -17.20 64.81
CA ALA A 15 -6.67 -18.48 64.09
C ALA A 15 -5.74 -18.46 62.86
N ARG A 16 -5.64 -17.31 62.19
CA ARG A 16 -4.74 -17.10 61.04
C ARG A 16 -3.28 -16.96 61.48
N LEU A 17 -3.03 -16.33 62.62
CA LEU A 17 -1.71 -16.23 63.23
C LEU A 17 -1.21 -17.60 63.75
N ASP A 18 -2.07 -18.38 64.37
CA ASP A 18 -1.74 -19.75 64.79
C ASP A 18 -1.43 -20.68 63.59
N GLN A 19 -2.13 -20.49 62.47
CA GLN A 19 -1.86 -21.23 61.22
C GLN A 19 -0.51 -20.84 60.60
N ILE A 20 -0.15 -19.55 60.64
CA ILE A 20 1.15 -19.05 60.17
C ILE A 20 2.28 -19.52 61.14
N GLN A 21 2.08 -19.47 62.44
CA GLN A 21 3.05 -19.98 63.43
C GLN A 21 3.28 -21.49 63.32
N GLN A 22 2.24 -22.30 63.02
CA GLN A 22 2.38 -23.73 62.75
C GLN A 22 3.15 -24.02 61.46
N GLN A 23 3.00 -23.16 60.43
CA GLN A 23 3.79 -23.27 59.18
C GLN A 23 5.26 -22.88 59.40
N VAL A 24 5.54 -21.90 60.21
CA VAL A 24 6.92 -21.42 60.48
C VAL A 24 7.66 -22.31 61.46
N SER A 25 6.96 -22.94 62.43
CA SER A 25 7.58 -23.80 63.47
C SER A 25 7.93 -25.22 63.01
N GLY A 26 7.70 -25.56 61.76
CA GLY A 26 8.09 -26.87 61.18
C GLY A 26 7.37 -28.10 61.77
N LYS A 27 6.37 -27.89 62.65
CA LYS A 27 5.50 -28.99 63.14
C LYS A 27 4.32 -29.18 62.17
N ALA A 28 4.62 -29.51 60.93
CA ALA A 28 3.60 -29.93 59.99
C ALA A 28 3.13 -31.34 60.38
N ASN A 29 1.85 -31.45 60.70
CA ASN A 29 1.18 -32.74 60.89
C ASN A 29 1.48 -33.67 59.68
N THR A 30 2.16 -34.77 59.96
CA THR A 30 2.52 -35.83 59.01
C THR A 30 1.29 -36.65 58.54
N ARG A 31 0.26 -35.98 58.06
CA ARG A 31 -0.79 -36.56 57.22
C ARG A 31 -0.85 -35.81 55.89
N ARG A 32 0.31 -35.66 55.20
CA ARG A 32 0.29 -35.59 53.76
C ARG A 32 -0.10 -36.96 53.27
N GLN A 33 -1.37 -37.12 52.88
CA GLN A 33 -1.74 -38.19 51.98
C GLN A 33 -0.70 -38.21 50.86
N LYS A 34 0.03 -39.32 50.69
CA LYS A 34 0.84 -39.56 49.50
C LYS A 34 -0.09 -39.35 48.31
N LYS A 35 -0.05 -38.18 47.69
CA LYS A 35 -0.60 -38.01 46.34
C LYS A 35 0.06 -39.12 45.53
N SER A 36 -0.73 -39.99 44.96
CA SER A 36 -0.24 -41.04 44.08
C SER A 36 0.66 -40.40 43.03
N LYS A 37 1.85 -40.95 42.83
CA LYS A 37 2.80 -40.57 41.79
C LYS A 37 2.24 -40.78 40.35
N ALA A 38 0.97 -41.11 40.21
CA ALA A 38 0.32 -41.54 38.97
C ALA A 38 -0.23 -40.37 38.12
N SER A 39 0.07 -39.07 38.41
CA SER A 39 -0.47 -37.94 37.67
C SER A 39 0.56 -36.88 37.25
N GLU A 40 1.84 -37.14 37.46
CA GLU A 40 2.87 -36.26 36.92
C GLU A 40 3.26 -36.78 35.53
N GLY A 41 3.00 -36.01 34.47
CA GLY A 41 3.46 -36.32 33.12
C GLY A 41 5.00 -36.39 33.02
N PRO A 42 5.56 -36.56 31.81
CA PRO A 42 7.00 -36.49 31.58
C PRO A 42 7.61 -35.23 32.15
N ALA A 43 8.83 -35.32 32.69
CA ALA A 43 9.52 -34.17 33.31
C ALA A 43 9.89 -33.06 32.31
N ASP A 44 9.88 -33.37 31.03
CA ASP A 44 10.31 -32.49 29.93
C ASP A 44 9.16 -31.87 29.10
N TRP A 45 7.91 -31.98 29.55
CA TRP A 45 6.72 -31.46 28.87
C TRP A 45 6.49 -32.03 27.46
N SER A 46 7.09 -33.18 27.11
CA SER A 46 6.99 -33.82 25.78
C SER A 46 5.55 -34.19 25.40
N ASP A 47 4.70 -34.49 26.38
CA ASP A 47 3.28 -34.75 26.19
C ASP A 47 2.51 -33.52 25.71
N VAL A 48 2.74 -32.34 26.30
CA VAL A 48 2.12 -31.09 25.90
C VAL A 48 2.66 -30.63 24.54
N LEU A 49 3.96 -30.85 24.28
CA LEU A 49 4.55 -30.57 22.97
C LEU A 49 3.96 -31.46 21.88
N ALA A 50 3.75 -32.74 22.14
CA ALA A 50 3.11 -33.65 21.19
C ALA A 50 1.65 -33.25 20.88
N GLU A 51 0.90 -32.80 21.87
CA GLU A 51 -0.45 -32.28 21.70
C GLU A 51 -0.45 -31.00 20.85
N LEU A 52 0.47 -30.09 21.11
CA LEU A 52 0.64 -28.87 20.31
C LEU A 52 1.02 -29.18 18.85
N ASP A 53 1.90 -30.16 18.64
CA ASP A 53 2.29 -30.59 17.29
C ASP A 53 1.12 -31.26 16.54
N GLN A 54 0.25 -31.96 17.24
CA GLN A 54 -1.00 -32.50 16.68
C GLN A 54 -1.92 -31.36 16.20
N VAL A 55 -2.13 -30.34 17.00
CA VAL A 55 -2.92 -29.15 16.63
C VAL A 55 -2.32 -28.46 15.41
N ARG A 56 -1.01 -28.24 15.38
CA ARG A 56 -0.30 -27.67 14.24
C ARG A 56 -0.45 -28.50 12.99
N LYS A 57 -0.38 -29.83 13.11
CA LYS A 57 -0.58 -30.75 11.98
C LYS A 57 -2.00 -30.62 11.39
N PHE A 58 -3.03 -30.51 12.23
CA PHE A 58 -4.39 -30.23 11.77
C PHE A 58 -4.44 -28.90 11.00
N ALA A 59 -3.84 -27.84 11.54
CA ALA A 59 -3.82 -26.52 10.91
C ALA A 59 -3.04 -26.49 9.59
N GLN A 60 -2.02 -27.33 9.44
CA GLN A 60 -1.15 -27.40 8.26
C GLN A 60 -1.62 -28.40 7.20
N THR A 61 -2.68 -29.15 7.48
CA THR A 61 -3.24 -30.13 6.55
C THR A 61 -4.58 -29.58 6.02
N PRO A 62 -4.73 -29.41 4.69
CA PRO A 62 -5.98 -28.93 4.13
C PRO A 62 -7.10 -29.94 4.33
N LYS A 63 -8.31 -29.50 4.70
CA LYS A 63 -9.51 -30.34 4.74
C LYS A 63 -9.99 -30.59 3.31
N SER A 64 -9.25 -31.40 2.55
CA SER A 64 -9.42 -31.60 1.09
C SER A 64 -10.76 -32.18 0.66
N ASN A 65 -11.52 -32.79 1.58
CA ASN A 65 -12.86 -33.34 1.36
C ASN A 65 -14.00 -32.32 1.57
N THR A 66 -13.70 -31.10 2.00
CA THR A 66 -14.72 -30.06 2.20
C THR A 66 -15.11 -29.41 0.88
N THR A 67 -16.39 -29.09 0.73
CA THR A 67 -16.92 -28.40 -0.45
C THR A 67 -16.21 -27.06 -0.70
N GLY A 68 -15.83 -26.34 0.38
CA GLY A 68 -15.10 -25.07 0.29
C GLY A 68 -13.73 -25.24 -0.36
N TYR A 69 -12.95 -26.25 0.08
CA TYR A 69 -11.64 -26.53 -0.50
C TYR A 69 -11.73 -27.01 -1.95
N ILE A 70 -12.65 -27.95 -2.24
CA ILE A 70 -12.83 -28.50 -3.60
C ILE A 70 -13.14 -27.36 -4.58
N ARG A 71 -14.15 -26.54 -4.29
CA ARG A 71 -14.51 -25.38 -5.14
C ARG A 71 -13.37 -24.38 -5.32
N HIS A 72 -12.59 -24.16 -4.25
CA HIS A 72 -11.45 -23.25 -4.28
C HIS A 72 -10.36 -23.75 -5.27
N LYS A 73 -10.05 -25.03 -5.23
CA LYS A 73 -9.07 -25.66 -6.13
C LYS A 73 -9.60 -25.79 -7.57
N GLU A 74 -10.89 -26.08 -7.77
CA GLU A 74 -11.55 -26.11 -9.09
C GLU A 74 -11.55 -24.73 -9.76
N ALA A 75 -11.60 -23.64 -8.97
CA ALA A 75 -11.44 -22.27 -9.45
C ALA A 75 -9.98 -21.88 -9.77
N GLY A 76 -9.04 -22.82 -9.74
CA GLY A 76 -7.62 -22.58 -10.04
C GLY A 76 -6.83 -21.85 -8.96
N LYS A 77 -7.41 -21.65 -7.76
CA LYS A 77 -6.79 -20.89 -6.68
C LYS A 77 -5.82 -21.72 -5.84
N LEU A 78 -4.78 -21.07 -5.35
CA LEU A 78 -3.87 -21.65 -4.39
C LEU A 78 -4.50 -21.66 -2.99
N TRP A 79 -4.28 -22.72 -2.24
CA TRP A 79 -4.60 -22.72 -0.82
C TRP A 79 -3.69 -21.74 -0.05
N VAL A 80 -4.18 -21.22 1.07
CA VAL A 80 -3.47 -20.16 1.81
C VAL A 80 -2.01 -20.48 2.13
N ARG A 81 -1.67 -21.73 2.47
CA ARG A 81 -0.29 -22.12 2.77
C ARG A 81 0.59 -22.24 1.53
N GLU A 82 0.03 -22.69 0.40
CA GLU A 82 0.71 -22.66 -0.90
C GLU A 82 1.05 -21.22 -1.31
N ARG A 83 0.15 -20.26 -1.03
CA ARG A 83 0.38 -18.81 -1.23
C ARG A 83 1.53 -18.30 -0.37
N VAL A 84 1.55 -18.64 0.90
CA VAL A 84 2.62 -18.25 1.84
C VAL A 84 3.98 -18.79 1.39
N GLU A 85 4.04 -20.05 0.97
CA GLU A 85 5.26 -20.69 0.45
C GLU A 85 5.73 -20.07 -0.87
N MET A 86 4.79 -19.65 -1.75
CA MET A 86 5.12 -19.01 -3.02
C MET A 86 5.65 -17.58 -2.85
N LEU A 87 5.14 -16.84 -1.85
CA LEU A 87 5.52 -15.45 -1.60
C LEU A 87 6.86 -15.34 -0.87
N LEU A 88 7.09 -16.19 0.14
CA LEU A 88 8.21 -16.04 1.06
C LEU A 88 9.44 -16.85 0.62
N ASP A 89 10.60 -16.38 1.02
CA ASP A 89 11.84 -17.13 0.85
C ASP A 89 11.74 -18.51 1.53
N PRO A 90 12.22 -19.59 0.91
CA PRO A 90 12.09 -20.94 1.41
C PRO A 90 12.56 -21.09 2.87
N GLY A 91 11.70 -21.71 3.72
CA GLY A 91 12.00 -21.97 5.13
C GLY A 91 12.03 -20.74 6.04
N SER A 92 11.71 -19.55 5.51
CA SER A 92 11.75 -18.29 6.30
C SER A 92 10.51 -18.06 7.15
N PHE A 93 9.39 -18.75 6.87
CA PHE A 93 8.13 -18.50 7.56
C PHE A 93 8.17 -18.94 9.03
N ARG A 94 7.75 -18.05 9.90
CA ARG A 94 7.56 -18.29 11.34
C ARG A 94 6.15 -17.85 11.71
N GLU A 95 5.25 -18.84 11.79
CA GLU A 95 3.84 -18.62 12.06
C GLU A 95 3.60 -18.09 13.47
N VAL A 96 2.70 -17.13 13.59
CA VAL A 96 2.20 -16.56 14.85
C VAL A 96 0.75 -17.01 15.03
N GLY A 97 0.44 -17.64 16.17
CA GLY A 97 -0.88 -18.20 16.44
C GLY A 97 -1.18 -19.47 15.63
N SER A 98 -0.18 -20.34 15.44
CA SER A 98 -0.31 -21.63 14.71
C SER A 98 -1.32 -22.60 15.34
N ALA A 99 -1.59 -22.47 16.63
CA ALA A 99 -2.58 -23.24 17.38
C ALA A 99 -3.87 -22.46 17.68
N ALA A 100 -4.05 -21.29 17.03
CA ALA A 100 -5.24 -20.47 17.22
C ALA A 100 -6.40 -21.00 16.36
N GLY A 101 -7.51 -21.38 17.00
CA GLY A 101 -8.67 -21.97 16.33
C GLY A 101 -9.66 -22.55 17.35
N THR A 102 -10.51 -23.43 16.88
CA THR A 102 -11.51 -24.14 17.71
C THR A 102 -11.18 -25.61 17.77
N ALA A 103 -10.88 -26.13 18.96
CA ALA A 103 -10.64 -27.55 19.22
C ALA A 103 -11.91 -28.24 19.68
N THR A 104 -12.10 -29.47 19.24
CA THR A 104 -13.10 -30.39 19.78
C THR A 104 -12.41 -31.36 20.76
N TRP A 105 -12.75 -31.23 22.03
CA TRP A 105 -12.20 -32.06 23.09
C TRP A 105 -13.13 -33.23 23.38
N VAL A 106 -12.56 -34.41 23.54
CA VAL A 106 -13.29 -35.63 23.90
C VAL A 106 -12.56 -36.35 25.05
N LYS A 107 -13.31 -37.07 25.89
CA LYS A 107 -12.70 -37.89 26.94
C LYS A 107 -11.92 -39.05 26.32
N ALA A 108 -10.65 -39.17 26.68
CA ALA A 108 -9.75 -40.21 26.15
C ALA A 108 -10.20 -41.61 26.54
N ASN A 109 -10.67 -41.77 27.77
CA ASN A 109 -11.00 -43.09 28.35
C ASN A 109 -12.21 -42.97 29.30
N PRO A 110 -13.43 -42.69 28.77
CA PRO A 110 -14.60 -42.42 29.60
C PRO A 110 -15.04 -43.59 30.48
N SER A 111 -14.61 -44.83 30.15
CA SER A 111 -14.94 -46.07 30.84
C SER A 111 -13.86 -46.50 31.82
N SER A 112 -12.84 -45.68 32.09
CA SER A 112 -11.77 -46.05 33.05
C SER A 112 -12.28 -46.03 34.47
N ASP A 113 -11.95 -47.07 35.26
CA ASP A 113 -12.21 -47.13 36.70
C ASP A 113 -11.41 -46.09 37.48
N ASN A 114 -10.36 -45.53 36.88
CA ASN A 114 -9.58 -44.41 37.44
C ASN A 114 -10.24 -43.09 37.09
N ILE A 115 -10.77 -42.39 38.08
CA ILE A 115 -11.47 -41.10 37.93
C ILE A 115 -10.61 -40.05 37.20
N VAL A 116 -9.31 -40.03 37.44
CA VAL A 116 -8.40 -39.04 36.79
C VAL A 116 -8.25 -39.38 35.31
N GLU A 117 -8.07 -40.65 34.94
CA GLU A 117 -8.01 -41.07 33.53
C GLU A 117 -9.34 -40.93 32.81
N ALA A 118 -10.47 -41.22 33.49
CA ALA A 118 -11.82 -41.03 32.94
C ALA A 118 -12.17 -39.56 32.64
N GLN A 119 -11.51 -38.60 33.29
CA GLN A 119 -11.69 -37.18 33.08
C GLN A 119 -10.66 -36.59 32.11
N LYS A 120 -9.62 -37.33 31.72
CA LYS A 120 -8.61 -36.84 30.77
C LYS A 120 -9.24 -36.62 29.41
N GLU A 121 -9.09 -35.38 28.89
CA GLU A 121 -9.55 -35.00 27.57
C GLU A 121 -8.39 -34.97 26.58
N VAL A 122 -8.68 -35.28 25.33
CA VAL A 122 -7.77 -35.21 24.19
C VAL A 122 -8.43 -34.49 23.04
N ILE A 123 -7.64 -33.91 22.16
CA ILE A 123 -8.15 -33.20 20.98
C ILE A 123 -8.51 -34.23 19.91
N ALA A 124 -9.80 -34.31 19.57
CA ALA A 124 -10.32 -35.17 18.50
C ALA A 124 -10.29 -34.50 17.13
N ASP A 125 -10.55 -33.18 17.05
CA ASP A 125 -10.50 -32.38 15.83
C ASP A 125 -10.11 -30.95 16.16
N PHE A 126 -9.56 -30.26 15.16
CA PHE A 126 -9.18 -28.86 15.26
C PHE A 126 -9.52 -28.14 13.96
N THR A 127 -10.19 -26.99 14.08
CA THR A 127 -10.43 -26.07 12.98
C THR A 127 -9.64 -24.79 13.23
N PRO A 128 -8.60 -24.51 12.44
CA PRO A 128 -7.80 -23.28 12.61
C PRO A 128 -8.63 -22.05 12.30
N SER A 129 -8.20 -20.88 12.78
CA SER A 129 -8.76 -19.61 12.33
C SER A 129 -8.49 -19.43 10.82
N ASN A 130 -9.40 -18.76 10.11
CA ASN A 130 -9.32 -18.53 8.67
C ASN A 130 -8.27 -17.47 8.28
N ASN A 131 -7.21 -17.34 9.06
CA ASN A 131 -6.10 -16.43 8.80
C ASN A 131 -4.78 -17.09 9.20
N VAL A 132 -3.86 -17.19 8.24
CA VAL A 132 -2.47 -17.61 8.45
C VAL A 132 -1.60 -16.37 8.50
N GLN A 133 -0.79 -16.21 9.54
CA GLN A 133 0.00 -15.00 9.74
C GLN A 133 1.32 -15.28 10.45
N GLY A 134 2.29 -14.40 10.28
CA GLY A 134 3.60 -14.57 10.91
C GLY A 134 4.67 -13.68 10.33
N PHE A 135 5.91 -14.04 10.61
CA PHE A 135 7.11 -13.45 10.05
C PHE A 135 7.62 -14.26 8.86
N GLY A 136 8.22 -13.59 7.90
CA GLY A 136 8.93 -14.24 6.80
C GLY A 136 9.96 -13.31 6.18
N HIS A 137 10.60 -13.78 5.11
CA HIS A 137 11.48 -12.96 4.29
C HIS A 137 11.00 -12.95 2.86
N ILE A 138 11.16 -11.80 2.18
CA ILE A 138 10.96 -11.63 0.75
C ILE A 138 12.26 -11.07 0.19
N ARG A 139 12.96 -11.87 -0.62
CA ARG A 139 14.28 -11.54 -1.16
C ARG A 139 15.25 -11.08 -0.05
N GLY A 140 15.31 -11.82 1.05
CA GLY A 140 16.14 -11.56 2.23
C GLY A 140 15.60 -10.47 3.17
N ARG A 141 14.57 -9.74 2.81
CA ARG A 141 13.99 -8.67 3.62
C ARG A 141 12.92 -9.22 4.58
N ARG A 142 13.08 -8.96 5.87
CA ARG A 142 12.10 -9.38 6.88
C ARG A 142 10.80 -8.62 6.76
N VAL A 143 9.69 -9.36 6.76
CA VAL A 143 8.32 -8.82 6.64
C VAL A 143 7.38 -9.49 7.64
N LEU A 144 6.24 -8.87 7.88
CA LEU A 144 5.06 -9.45 8.48
C LEU A 144 4.08 -9.83 7.38
N LEU A 145 3.38 -10.94 7.56
CA LEU A 145 2.41 -11.45 6.61
C LEU A 145 1.10 -11.77 7.31
N THR A 146 -0.02 -11.44 6.66
CA THR A 146 -1.33 -12.01 6.95
C THR A 146 -1.95 -12.52 5.65
N ALA A 147 -2.50 -13.74 5.68
CA ALA A 147 -3.09 -14.41 4.53
C ALA A 147 -4.44 -15.00 4.90
N ASP A 148 -5.49 -14.65 4.16
CA ASP A 148 -6.85 -15.12 4.41
C ASP A 148 -7.05 -16.51 3.80
N ASP A 149 -7.69 -17.41 4.55
CA ASP A 149 -8.09 -18.73 4.08
C ASP A 149 -9.59 -18.73 3.72
N PHE A 150 -9.88 -18.57 2.44
CA PHE A 150 -11.25 -18.58 1.91
C PHE A 150 -11.92 -19.94 2.07
N THR A 151 -11.16 -21.04 2.20
CA THR A 151 -11.72 -22.39 2.34
C THR A 151 -12.43 -22.60 3.68
N LEU A 152 -12.12 -21.73 4.66
CA LEU A 152 -12.72 -21.73 5.99
C LEU A 152 -13.72 -20.59 6.13
N ARG A 153 -15.01 -20.91 6.04
CA ARG A 153 -16.11 -19.93 6.19
C ARG A 153 -16.02 -18.74 5.22
N ALA A 154 -15.45 -18.95 4.02
CA ALA A 154 -15.26 -17.90 3.02
C ALA A 154 -14.55 -16.62 3.58
N GLY A 155 -13.65 -16.78 4.53
CA GLY A 155 -12.95 -15.67 5.18
C GLY A 155 -13.80 -14.81 6.12
N HIS A 156 -15.01 -15.23 6.50
CA HIS A 156 -15.91 -14.45 7.38
C HIS A 156 -15.54 -14.51 8.87
N ALA A 157 -16.09 -13.57 9.65
CA ALA A 157 -15.82 -13.39 11.08
C ALA A 157 -16.12 -14.64 11.94
N ASP A 158 -17.08 -15.46 11.55
CA ASP A 158 -17.41 -16.71 12.24
C ASP A 158 -16.33 -17.81 12.10
N GLY A 159 -15.33 -17.61 11.24
CA GLY A 159 -14.12 -18.41 11.17
C GLY A 159 -12.85 -17.65 11.63
N ALA A 160 -12.98 -16.37 11.99
CA ALA A 160 -11.86 -15.54 12.40
C ALA A 160 -11.66 -15.50 13.92
N LEU A 161 -10.44 -15.18 14.33
CA LEU A 161 -10.13 -14.74 15.70
C LEU A 161 -9.66 -13.28 15.63
N LEU A 162 -10.53 -12.34 15.95
CA LEU A 162 -10.26 -10.90 15.82
C LEU A 162 -8.97 -10.49 16.56
N ALA A 163 -8.73 -11.01 17.76
CA ALA A 163 -7.51 -10.75 18.53
C ALA A 163 -6.24 -11.16 17.76
N LYS A 164 -6.30 -12.26 16.98
CA LYS A 164 -5.18 -12.73 16.16
C LYS A 164 -4.90 -11.75 15.02
N THR A 165 -5.91 -11.32 14.28
CA THR A 165 -5.76 -10.38 13.16
C THR A 165 -5.29 -9.01 13.65
N LEU A 166 -5.90 -8.48 14.70
CA LEU A 166 -5.55 -7.20 15.32
C LEU A 166 -4.12 -7.19 15.87
N TYR A 167 -3.65 -8.32 16.40
CA TYR A 167 -2.27 -8.46 16.92
C TYR A 167 -1.22 -8.13 15.85
N MET A 168 -1.39 -8.62 14.61
CA MET A 168 -0.43 -8.39 13.55
C MET A 168 -0.37 -6.92 13.10
N GLU A 169 -1.51 -6.23 13.05
CA GLU A 169 -1.53 -4.80 12.72
C GLU A 169 -0.81 -3.97 13.81
N LYS A 170 -1.02 -4.30 15.09
CA LYS A 170 -0.29 -3.69 16.21
C LYS A 170 1.20 -4.00 16.16
N LEU A 171 1.54 -5.25 15.84
CA LEU A 171 2.93 -5.71 15.77
C LEU A 171 3.70 -5.01 14.65
N ALA A 172 3.08 -4.75 13.49
CA ALA A 172 3.70 -4.00 12.40
C ALA A 172 4.14 -2.59 12.84
N VAL A 173 3.29 -1.89 13.59
CA VAL A 173 3.63 -0.58 14.16
C VAL A 173 4.74 -0.68 15.21
N HIS A 174 4.66 -1.68 16.10
CA HIS A 174 5.64 -1.85 17.17
C HIS A 174 7.03 -2.22 16.65
N MET A 175 7.10 -3.15 15.70
CA MET A 175 8.36 -3.64 15.16
C MET A 175 8.87 -2.83 13.98
N LYS A 176 8.06 -1.93 13.41
CA LYS A 176 8.39 -1.13 12.22
C LYS A 176 8.82 -2.01 11.04
N LEU A 177 8.08 -3.08 10.79
CA LEU A 177 8.32 -4.02 9.70
C LEU A 177 7.24 -3.92 8.62
N PRO A 178 7.60 -4.07 7.34
CA PRO A 178 6.64 -4.11 6.24
C PRO A 178 5.53 -5.15 6.49
N MET A 179 4.29 -4.78 6.21
CA MET A 179 3.10 -5.61 6.34
C MET A 179 2.58 -6.02 4.97
N ILE A 180 2.47 -7.33 4.74
CA ILE A 180 1.96 -7.91 3.50
C ILE A 180 0.63 -8.58 3.78
N LYS A 181 -0.37 -8.31 2.94
CA LYS A 181 -1.72 -8.84 3.06
C LYS A 181 -2.09 -9.63 1.81
N LEU A 182 -2.37 -10.93 1.97
CA LEU A 182 -2.97 -11.75 0.93
C LEU A 182 -4.47 -11.82 1.19
N VAL A 183 -5.24 -11.06 0.41
CA VAL A 183 -6.66 -10.82 0.67
C VAL A 183 -7.51 -11.74 -0.18
N ASP A 184 -8.32 -12.58 0.50
CA ASP A 184 -9.27 -13.51 -0.11
C ASP A 184 -10.46 -13.72 0.85
N GLY A 185 -11.55 -12.95 0.67
CA GLY A 185 -12.74 -13.00 1.52
C GLY A 185 -13.04 -11.69 2.23
N SER A 186 -13.89 -11.74 3.28
CA SER A 186 -14.25 -10.56 4.06
C SER A 186 -13.22 -10.17 5.11
N SER A 187 -12.19 -10.99 5.31
CA SER A 187 -11.07 -10.74 6.22
C SER A 187 -11.49 -10.46 7.68
N GLY A 188 -12.51 -11.14 8.15
CA GLY A 188 -13.05 -10.98 9.50
C GLY A 188 -14.23 -10.02 9.61
N GLY A 189 -14.80 -9.54 8.49
CA GLY A 189 -16.10 -8.85 8.48
C GLY A 189 -17.22 -9.77 8.93
N GLY A 190 -18.27 -9.22 9.60
CA GLY A 190 -19.38 -9.99 10.15
C GLY A 190 -20.24 -10.67 9.09
N SER A 191 -20.88 -11.79 9.47
CA SER A 191 -21.90 -12.45 8.68
C SER A 191 -23.22 -12.52 9.42
N ILE A 192 -24.34 -12.71 8.70
CA ILE A 192 -25.67 -12.89 9.31
C ILE A 192 -25.70 -14.10 10.27
N THR A 193 -24.88 -15.12 10.03
CA THR A 193 -24.76 -16.27 10.92
C THR A 193 -24.23 -15.89 12.29
N THR A 194 -23.42 -14.85 12.41
CA THR A 194 -22.92 -14.31 13.67
C THR A 194 -24.07 -13.87 14.58
N TYR A 195 -25.13 -13.24 14.02
CA TYR A 195 -26.31 -12.80 14.78
C TYR A 195 -27.04 -13.98 15.44
N ARG A 196 -27.11 -15.11 14.72
CA ARG A 196 -27.76 -16.32 15.25
C ARG A 196 -26.97 -16.94 16.40
N VAL A 197 -25.62 -16.92 16.30
CA VAL A 197 -24.75 -17.44 17.37
C VAL A 197 -24.81 -16.54 18.61
N GLN A 198 -24.79 -15.24 18.42
CA GLN A 198 -24.83 -14.25 19.49
C GLN A 198 -26.23 -13.98 20.03
N GLN A 199 -27.28 -14.44 19.32
CA GLN A 199 -28.70 -14.13 19.59
C GLN A 199 -28.97 -12.60 19.68
N ALA A 200 -28.15 -11.80 19.01
CA ALA A 200 -28.23 -10.34 18.96
C ALA A 200 -27.54 -9.79 17.72
N THR A 201 -27.93 -8.60 17.29
CA THR A 201 -27.13 -7.75 16.41
C THR A 201 -26.10 -6.98 17.24
N TYR A 202 -25.10 -6.37 16.58
CA TYR A 202 -24.03 -5.61 17.26
C TYR A 202 -23.73 -4.31 16.51
N ILE A 203 -23.14 -3.35 17.20
CA ILE A 203 -22.56 -2.17 16.58
C ILE A 203 -21.20 -2.59 15.99
N PRO A 204 -20.98 -2.42 14.65
CA PRO A 204 -19.71 -2.80 14.05
C PRO A 204 -18.56 -1.96 14.60
N GLU A 205 -17.48 -2.60 14.98
CA GLU A 205 -16.24 -1.97 15.39
C GLU A 205 -15.11 -2.32 14.42
N LEU A 206 -14.27 -1.34 14.10
CA LEU A 206 -13.16 -1.47 13.16
C LEU A 206 -11.81 -1.18 13.85
N GLU A 207 -11.55 -1.87 14.96
CA GLU A 207 -10.35 -1.67 15.77
C GLU A 207 -9.03 -1.78 15.00
N LEU A 208 -9.00 -2.53 13.89
CA LEU A 208 -7.78 -2.69 13.11
C LEU A 208 -7.44 -1.48 12.23
N LEU A 209 -8.44 -0.72 11.72
CA LEU A 209 -8.22 0.37 10.78
C LEU A 209 -7.37 1.52 11.34
N PRO A 210 -7.52 1.98 12.58
CA PRO A 210 -6.63 2.98 13.17
C PRO A 210 -5.16 2.55 13.16
N TRP A 211 -4.87 1.26 13.32
CA TRP A 211 -3.50 0.73 13.25
C TRP A 211 -2.97 0.69 11.83
N VAL A 212 -3.83 0.39 10.85
CA VAL A 212 -3.49 0.49 9.42
C VAL A 212 -3.16 1.94 9.06
N MET A 213 -4.01 2.91 9.42
CA MET A 213 -3.74 4.35 9.17
C MET A 213 -2.41 4.77 9.79
N ARG A 214 -2.14 4.34 11.02
CA ARG A 214 -0.87 4.62 11.69
C ARG A 214 0.35 4.01 10.96
N GLN A 215 0.22 2.81 10.39
CA GLN A 215 1.28 2.23 9.55
C GLN A 215 1.55 3.10 8.32
N LEU A 216 0.48 3.57 7.66
CA LEU A 216 0.59 4.42 6.48
C LEU A 216 1.34 5.72 6.78
N ASP A 217 0.96 6.44 7.82
CA ASP A 217 1.60 7.71 8.19
C ASP A 217 3.04 7.53 8.71
N LEU A 218 3.34 6.41 9.37
CA LEU A 218 4.70 6.08 9.78
C LEU A 218 5.60 5.67 8.61
N GLY A 219 5.03 5.51 7.41
CA GLY A 219 5.76 5.00 6.23
C GLY A 219 6.25 3.58 6.43
N ILE A 220 5.51 2.75 7.19
CA ILE A 220 5.73 1.31 7.27
C ILE A 220 5.09 0.70 6.03
N PRO A 221 5.86 0.13 5.09
CA PRO A 221 5.31 -0.39 3.85
C PRO A 221 4.16 -1.35 4.13
N ASN A 222 2.99 -1.02 3.61
CA ASN A 222 1.77 -1.80 3.74
C ASN A 222 1.32 -2.16 2.32
N CYS A 223 1.35 -3.45 1.98
CA CYS A 223 1.08 -3.94 0.64
C CYS A 223 -0.04 -4.97 0.68
N ALA A 224 -0.89 -4.98 -0.34
CA ALA A 224 -1.94 -5.98 -0.50
C ALA A 224 -1.90 -6.65 -1.87
N ALA A 225 -2.07 -7.98 -1.90
CA ALA A 225 -2.42 -8.73 -3.09
C ALA A 225 -3.87 -9.21 -2.97
N VAL A 226 -4.72 -8.81 -3.93
CA VAL A 226 -6.09 -9.29 -4.05
C VAL A 226 -6.06 -10.57 -4.90
N VAL A 227 -6.15 -11.72 -4.21
CA VAL A 227 -5.97 -13.06 -4.80
C VAL A 227 -7.24 -13.92 -4.70
N GLY A 228 -8.36 -13.24 -4.61
CA GLY A 228 -9.70 -13.79 -4.59
C GLY A 228 -10.73 -12.71 -4.35
N PRO A 229 -12.01 -13.03 -4.06
CA PRO A 229 -13.05 -12.04 -3.78
C PRO A 229 -12.80 -11.34 -2.45
N ALA A 230 -12.36 -10.09 -2.49
CA ALA A 230 -12.19 -9.21 -1.33
C ALA A 230 -13.48 -8.43 -1.07
N VAL A 231 -14.13 -8.66 0.08
CA VAL A 231 -15.47 -8.13 0.37
C VAL A 231 -15.45 -7.27 1.65
N GLY A 232 -16.10 -6.11 1.62
CA GLY A 232 -16.30 -5.27 2.81
C GLY A 232 -14.99 -4.93 3.51
N LEU A 233 -14.72 -5.48 4.70
CA LEU A 233 -13.47 -5.24 5.44
C LEU A 233 -12.24 -5.75 4.66
N GLY A 234 -12.34 -6.86 3.93
CA GLY A 234 -11.29 -7.33 3.04
C GLY A 234 -10.97 -6.31 1.95
N ALA A 235 -12.00 -5.74 1.31
CA ALA A 235 -11.85 -4.67 0.34
C ALA A 235 -11.18 -3.43 0.94
N ALA A 236 -11.61 -2.99 2.14
CA ALA A 236 -11.03 -1.85 2.85
C ALA A 236 -9.54 -2.09 3.19
N ARG A 237 -9.18 -3.31 3.62
CA ARG A 237 -7.77 -3.68 3.90
C ARG A 237 -6.90 -3.66 2.64
N ALA A 238 -7.45 -4.00 1.48
CA ALA A 238 -6.72 -3.95 0.21
C ALA A 238 -6.58 -2.51 -0.32
N ALA A 239 -7.65 -1.72 -0.27
CA ALA A 239 -7.64 -0.33 -0.71
C ALA A 239 -6.80 0.58 0.21
N GLY A 240 -6.77 0.30 1.53
CA GLY A 240 -6.02 1.06 2.53
C GLY A 240 -4.56 0.62 2.63
N CYS A 241 -3.81 0.66 1.53
CA CYS A 241 -2.40 0.27 1.45
C CYS A 241 -1.56 1.34 0.74
N HIS A 242 -0.24 1.31 0.96
CA HIS A 242 0.70 2.09 0.17
C HIS A 242 0.79 1.58 -1.27
N PHE A 243 0.72 0.26 -1.44
CA PHE A 243 0.74 -0.40 -2.74
C PHE A 243 -0.21 -1.59 -2.74
N SER A 244 -1.03 -1.70 -3.77
CA SER A 244 -1.97 -2.79 -3.95
C SER A 244 -1.91 -3.34 -5.36
N VAL A 245 -2.10 -4.66 -5.49
CA VAL A 245 -2.09 -5.35 -6.78
C VAL A 245 -3.18 -6.42 -6.81
N MET A 246 -3.82 -6.62 -7.96
CA MET A 246 -4.89 -7.60 -8.15
C MET A 246 -4.51 -8.62 -9.22
N ALA A 247 -4.74 -9.90 -8.93
CA ALA A 247 -4.63 -10.98 -9.91
C ALA A 247 -5.83 -10.94 -10.88
N ASN A 248 -5.55 -10.85 -12.17
CA ASN A 248 -6.58 -10.66 -13.21
C ASN A 248 -7.52 -11.86 -13.36
N ASP A 249 -7.00 -13.04 -13.12
CA ASP A 249 -7.72 -14.31 -13.31
C ASP A 249 -8.75 -14.60 -12.19
N ILE A 250 -8.39 -14.31 -10.94
CA ILE A 250 -9.15 -14.72 -9.74
C ILE A 250 -9.51 -13.59 -8.78
N GLY A 251 -8.87 -12.42 -8.93
CA GLY A 251 -9.09 -11.27 -8.03
C GLY A 251 -10.39 -10.54 -8.33
N SER A 252 -11.09 -10.13 -7.28
CA SER A 252 -12.20 -9.19 -7.35
C SER A 252 -12.35 -8.44 -6.02
N LEU A 253 -12.94 -7.24 -6.06
CA LEU A 253 -13.10 -6.41 -4.88
C LEU A 253 -14.45 -5.69 -4.95
N PHE A 254 -15.21 -5.69 -3.84
CA PHE A 254 -16.48 -5.00 -3.78
C PHE A 254 -16.92 -4.72 -2.34
N ASN A 255 -17.77 -3.73 -2.17
CA ASN A 255 -18.38 -3.40 -0.88
C ASN A 255 -19.29 -4.53 -0.38
N ALA A 256 -20.08 -5.10 -1.30
CA ALA A 256 -20.97 -6.22 -1.05
C ALA A 256 -20.92 -7.19 -2.24
N GLY A 257 -20.97 -8.49 -1.97
CA GLY A 257 -20.89 -9.51 -3.02
C GLY A 257 -22.13 -9.55 -3.94
N PRO A 258 -22.04 -10.20 -5.12
CA PRO A 258 -23.09 -10.18 -6.15
C PRO A 258 -24.49 -10.52 -5.63
N LYS A 259 -24.62 -11.52 -4.76
CA LYS A 259 -25.94 -11.90 -4.19
C LYS A 259 -26.56 -10.86 -3.25
N VAL A 260 -25.72 -10.03 -2.61
CA VAL A 260 -26.21 -8.90 -1.80
C VAL A 260 -26.65 -7.75 -2.70
N VAL A 261 -25.88 -7.51 -3.77
CA VAL A 261 -26.22 -6.51 -4.81
C VAL A 261 -27.54 -6.86 -5.48
N GLU A 262 -27.72 -8.10 -5.92
CA GLU A 262 -28.98 -8.62 -6.50
C GLU A 262 -30.19 -8.32 -5.60
N GLY A 263 -30.06 -8.60 -4.30
CA GLY A 263 -31.15 -8.34 -3.34
C GLY A 263 -31.39 -6.87 -2.98
N ALA A 264 -30.37 -6.00 -3.14
CA ALA A 264 -30.43 -4.60 -2.69
C ALA A 264 -30.66 -3.60 -3.84
N THR A 265 -30.05 -3.83 -5.02
CA THR A 265 -30.10 -2.92 -6.17
C THR A 265 -30.83 -3.49 -7.38
N PHE A 266 -31.23 -4.77 -7.30
CA PHE A 266 -31.91 -5.50 -8.38
C PHE A 266 -31.06 -5.68 -9.65
N GLU A 267 -29.74 -5.64 -9.51
CA GLU A 267 -28.79 -5.99 -10.55
C GLU A 267 -28.56 -7.51 -10.51
N GLU A 268 -29.21 -8.22 -11.43
CA GLU A 268 -29.24 -9.68 -11.46
C GLU A 268 -28.05 -10.26 -12.25
N ASP A 269 -27.70 -11.52 -11.95
CA ASP A 269 -26.73 -12.34 -12.67
C ASP A 269 -25.30 -11.78 -12.81
N LEU A 270 -24.90 -10.82 -11.98
CA LEU A 270 -23.54 -10.29 -11.98
C LEU A 270 -22.54 -11.33 -11.49
N SER A 271 -21.52 -11.60 -12.30
CA SER A 271 -20.33 -12.31 -11.85
C SER A 271 -19.44 -11.43 -10.95
N PRO A 272 -18.58 -12.01 -10.10
CA PRO A 272 -17.61 -11.23 -9.32
C PRO A 272 -16.69 -10.35 -10.20
N LYS A 273 -16.36 -10.81 -11.42
CA LYS A 273 -15.52 -10.07 -12.35
C LYS A 273 -16.24 -8.85 -12.93
N GLU A 274 -17.49 -8.99 -13.29
CA GLU A 274 -18.31 -7.88 -13.80
C GLU A 274 -18.63 -6.85 -12.73
N LEU A 275 -18.85 -7.27 -11.47
CA LEU A 275 -19.12 -6.36 -10.37
C LEU A 275 -17.88 -5.59 -9.90
N GLY A 276 -16.72 -6.24 -9.83
CA GLY A 276 -15.53 -5.64 -9.23
C GLY A 276 -14.21 -6.34 -9.59
N GLY A 277 -14.06 -6.75 -10.83
CA GLY A 277 -12.81 -7.33 -11.33
C GLY A 277 -11.70 -6.30 -11.54
N ALA A 278 -10.56 -6.78 -11.97
CA ALA A 278 -9.37 -5.97 -12.16
C ALA A 278 -9.55 -4.88 -13.24
N GLU A 279 -10.36 -5.13 -14.27
CA GLU A 279 -10.68 -4.14 -15.31
C GLU A 279 -11.44 -2.92 -14.77
N ILE A 280 -12.10 -3.05 -13.61
CA ILE A 280 -12.78 -1.95 -12.92
C ILE A 280 -11.80 -1.29 -11.95
N HIS A 281 -11.25 -2.03 -11.01
CA HIS A 281 -10.55 -1.46 -9.87
C HIS A 281 -9.10 -1.05 -10.14
N CYS A 282 -8.44 -1.64 -11.12
CA CYS A 282 -7.15 -1.14 -11.60
C CYS A 282 -7.29 0.05 -12.56
N CYS A 283 -8.51 0.30 -13.10
CA CYS A 283 -8.78 1.43 -13.99
C CYS A 283 -9.42 2.64 -13.30
N ASN A 284 -9.91 2.48 -12.05
CA ASN A 284 -10.49 3.55 -11.25
C ASN A 284 -9.64 4.00 -10.05
N GLY A 285 -8.47 3.37 -9.84
CA GLY A 285 -7.51 3.75 -8.81
C GLY A 285 -7.74 3.18 -7.43
N VAL A 286 -8.70 2.28 -7.26
CA VAL A 286 -8.88 1.55 -5.99
C VAL A 286 -7.72 0.59 -5.75
N ILE A 287 -7.27 -0.09 -6.81
CA ILE A 287 -6.08 -0.95 -6.83
C ILE A 287 -5.04 -0.33 -7.77
N ASP A 288 -3.79 -0.31 -7.34
CA ASP A 288 -2.72 0.34 -8.09
C ASP A 288 -2.35 -0.43 -9.35
N ASN A 289 -2.05 -1.71 -9.23
CA ASN A 289 -1.53 -2.50 -10.34
C ASN A 289 -2.32 -3.77 -10.63
N LEU A 290 -2.27 -4.17 -11.87
CA LEU A 290 -2.76 -5.44 -12.38
C LEU A 290 -1.60 -6.43 -12.48
N ALA A 291 -1.83 -7.69 -12.10
CA ALA A 291 -0.96 -8.82 -12.39
C ALA A 291 -1.73 -9.90 -13.16
N ALA A 292 -1.06 -10.70 -13.96
CA ALA A 292 -1.69 -11.77 -14.71
C ALA A 292 -2.29 -12.84 -13.78
N ASP A 293 -1.55 -13.17 -12.72
CA ASP A 293 -1.85 -14.22 -11.75
C ASP A 293 -1.33 -13.88 -10.34
N GLU A 294 -1.47 -14.82 -9.40
CA GLU A 294 -1.00 -14.66 -8.02
C GLU A 294 0.52 -14.45 -7.94
N ARG A 295 1.31 -15.18 -8.74
CA ARG A 295 2.77 -15.04 -8.78
C ARG A 295 3.18 -13.64 -9.20
N GLY A 296 2.56 -13.11 -10.24
CA GLY A 296 2.80 -11.74 -10.70
C GLY A 296 2.47 -10.69 -9.62
N CYS A 297 1.46 -10.94 -8.78
CA CYS A 297 1.19 -10.08 -7.62
C CYS A 297 2.37 -10.08 -6.63
N TYR A 298 2.90 -11.24 -6.32
CA TYR A 298 4.00 -11.40 -5.36
C TYR A 298 5.31 -10.80 -5.87
N ASP A 299 5.58 -10.97 -7.17
CA ASP A 299 6.74 -10.35 -7.81
C ASP A 299 6.69 -8.83 -7.78
N GLN A 300 5.51 -8.22 -8.02
CA GLN A 300 5.33 -6.78 -7.93
C GLN A 300 5.45 -6.26 -6.49
N ILE A 301 4.93 -6.95 -5.48
CA ILE A 301 5.14 -6.61 -4.07
C ILE A 301 6.63 -6.68 -3.72
N ALA A 302 7.31 -7.75 -4.13
CA ALA A 302 8.74 -7.91 -3.90
C ALA A 302 9.56 -6.81 -4.59
N GLN A 303 9.14 -6.35 -5.78
CA GLN A 303 9.76 -5.25 -6.49
C GLN A 303 9.52 -3.92 -5.79
N PHE A 304 8.28 -3.59 -5.40
CA PHE A 304 7.96 -2.39 -4.62
C PHE A 304 8.81 -2.28 -3.35
N LEU A 305 8.92 -3.37 -2.60
CA LEU A 305 9.70 -3.40 -1.36
C LEU A 305 11.19 -3.08 -1.56
N GLN A 306 11.76 -3.26 -2.74
CA GLN A 306 13.17 -2.93 -2.99
C GLN A 306 13.45 -1.42 -2.99
N TYR A 307 12.44 -0.59 -3.22
CA TYR A 307 12.61 0.87 -3.32
C TYR A 307 12.35 1.60 -2.00
N VAL A 308 11.54 1.02 -1.12
CA VAL A 308 11.06 1.70 0.08
C VAL A 308 11.79 1.24 1.34
N PRO A 309 11.93 2.10 2.37
CA PRO A 309 12.56 1.72 3.64
C PRO A 309 11.66 0.78 4.46
N ASN A 310 12.14 0.26 5.60
CA ASN A 310 11.29 -0.50 6.54
C ASN A 310 10.25 0.38 7.24
N HIS A 311 10.56 1.64 7.40
CA HIS A 311 9.67 2.69 7.88
C HIS A 311 10.24 4.06 7.50
N GLY A 312 9.39 5.07 7.45
CA GLY A 312 9.79 6.40 6.99
C GLY A 312 10.77 7.17 7.91
N GLY A 313 11.19 6.59 9.02
CA GLY A 313 12.23 7.12 9.92
C GLY A 313 13.64 6.62 9.58
N VAL A 314 13.85 5.95 8.45
CA VAL A 314 15.17 5.54 7.97
C VAL A 314 15.31 5.83 6.47
N LEU A 315 16.54 5.92 5.98
CA LEU A 315 16.79 6.16 4.56
C LEU A 315 16.30 4.97 3.70
N PRO A 316 15.82 5.25 2.48
CA PRO A 316 15.53 4.21 1.51
C PRO A 316 16.78 3.40 1.14
N PRO A 317 16.64 2.10 0.79
CA PRO A 317 17.77 1.19 0.62
C PRO A 317 18.57 1.50 -0.65
N VAL A 318 19.81 1.97 -0.49
CA VAL A 318 20.75 2.18 -1.59
C VAL A 318 21.40 0.84 -1.96
N VAL A 319 21.50 0.55 -3.26
CA VAL A 319 22.17 -0.64 -3.78
C VAL A 319 23.31 -0.22 -4.72
N PRO A 320 24.36 -1.03 -4.89
CA PRO A 320 25.35 -0.80 -5.95
C PRO A 320 24.67 -0.74 -7.32
N SER A 321 25.02 0.26 -8.12
CA SER A 321 24.56 0.35 -9.52
C SER A 321 25.73 0.01 -10.45
N THR A 322 25.44 -0.79 -11.47
CA THR A 322 26.36 -1.09 -12.56
C THR A 322 26.19 -0.13 -13.74
N ASP A 323 25.13 0.68 -13.75
CA ASP A 323 24.87 1.69 -14.77
C ASP A 323 25.60 3.00 -14.41
N ASP A 324 26.49 3.45 -15.27
CA ASP A 324 27.30 4.65 -15.04
C ASP A 324 26.41 5.87 -14.76
N PRO A 325 26.55 6.52 -13.59
CA PRO A 325 25.80 7.74 -13.29
C PRO A 325 26.07 8.88 -14.28
N ASN A 326 27.27 8.91 -14.89
CA ASN A 326 27.69 9.94 -15.84
C ASN A 326 27.40 9.58 -17.31
N ARG A 327 26.70 8.48 -17.57
CA ARG A 327 26.32 8.08 -18.91
C ARG A 327 25.52 9.18 -19.59
N LEU A 328 25.98 9.63 -20.74
CA LEU A 328 25.24 10.55 -21.60
C LEU A 328 24.13 9.81 -22.33
N CYS A 329 22.92 10.37 -22.29
CA CYS A 329 21.74 9.83 -22.96
C CYS A 329 21.49 10.60 -24.24
N THR A 330 22.33 10.39 -25.27
CA THR A 330 22.28 11.16 -26.53
C THR A 330 20.95 11.04 -27.27
N GLU A 331 20.25 9.92 -27.07
CA GLU A 331 18.92 9.63 -27.60
C GLU A 331 17.86 10.63 -27.13
N LEU A 332 18.05 11.23 -25.97
CA LEU A 332 17.13 12.22 -25.41
C LEU A 332 17.10 13.55 -26.21
N ARG A 333 18.13 13.83 -27.02
CA ARG A 333 18.15 15.01 -27.90
C ARG A 333 17.05 14.97 -28.96
N GLU A 334 16.62 13.76 -29.36
CA GLU A 334 15.61 13.51 -30.39
C GLU A 334 14.26 13.06 -29.80
N ALA A 335 14.17 12.89 -28.46
CA ALA A 335 13.00 12.36 -27.81
C ALA A 335 11.75 13.24 -27.96
N ILE A 336 11.93 14.57 -28.06
CA ILE A 336 10.83 15.52 -28.23
C ILE A 336 10.68 15.92 -29.70
N PRO A 337 9.55 15.58 -30.34
CA PRO A 337 9.31 15.96 -31.73
C PRO A 337 9.30 17.47 -31.95
N ARG A 338 9.95 17.96 -33.01
CA ARG A 338 9.92 19.38 -33.42
C ARG A 338 8.50 19.89 -33.75
N ARG A 339 7.65 19.00 -34.27
CA ARG A 339 6.24 19.33 -34.52
C ARG A 339 5.46 19.28 -33.23
N ARG A 340 4.96 20.41 -32.75
CA ARG A 340 4.27 20.60 -31.45
C ARG A 340 3.11 19.65 -31.21
N GLN A 341 2.33 19.30 -32.24
CA GLN A 341 1.14 18.44 -32.12
C GLN A 341 1.48 16.94 -32.05
N ARG A 342 2.73 16.53 -32.26
CA ARG A 342 3.13 15.12 -32.12
C ARG A 342 3.32 14.76 -30.66
N SER A 343 2.68 13.65 -30.27
CA SER A 343 2.96 12.98 -28.99
C SER A 343 4.26 12.17 -29.07
N TYR A 344 4.77 11.77 -27.94
CA TYR A 344 5.93 10.88 -27.79
C TYR A 344 5.70 9.94 -26.60
N ASP A 345 6.50 8.89 -26.49
CA ASP A 345 6.46 7.97 -25.36
C ASP A 345 7.38 8.46 -24.24
N VAL A 346 6.78 9.00 -23.18
CA VAL A 346 7.52 9.49 -22.01
C VAL A 346 8.19 8.37 -21.23
N ARG A 347 7.70 7.13 -21.31
CA ARG A 347 8.33 5.97 -20.67
C ARG A 347 9.69 5.67 -21.28
N SER A 348 9.85 5.89 -22.58
CA SER A 348 11.17 5.82 -23.23
C SER A 348 12.14 6.84 -22.63
N ILE A 349 11.71 8.07 -22.38
CA ILE A 349 12.54 9.09 -21.72
C ILE A 349 12.91 8.64 -20.30
N ILE A 350 11.96 8.16 -19.51
CA ILE A 350 12.20 7.67 -18.15
C ILE A 350 13.24 6.53 -18.18
N ASN A 351 13.11 5.55 -19.07
CA ASN A 351 14.03 4.42 -19.15
C ASN A 351 15.46 4.81 -19.54
N HIS A 352 15.65 5.89 -20.32
CA HIS A 352 16.99 6.42 -20.60
C HIS A 352 17.55 7.19 -19.39
N LEU A 353 16.71 7.85 -18.62
CA LEU A 353 17.10 8.67 -17.47
C LEU A 353 17.55 7.83 -16.27
N VAL A 354 16.75 6.82 -15.89
CA VAL A 354 16.96 6.02 -14.68
C VAL A 354 18.00 4.91 -14.87
N ASP A 355 18.40 4.25 -13.81
CA ASP A 355 19.23 3.05 -13.90
C ASP A 355 18.48 1.97 -14.70
N ARG A 356 19.21 1.24 -15.53
CA ARG A 356 18.61 0.24 -16.43
C ARG A 356 17.74 -0.73 -15.67
N ASP A 357 16.57 -1.03 -16.23
CA ASP A 357 15.56 -1.96 -15.70
C ASP A 357 15.05 -1.63 -14.29
N SER A 358 15.29 -0.39 -13.82
CA SER A 358 14.89 0.02 -12.47
C SER A 358 13.52 0.71 -12.41
N PHE A 359 12.87 1.00 -13.51
CA PHE A 359 11.58 1.70 -13.47
C PHE A 359 10.43 0.74 -13.12
N PHE A 360 9.79 0.99 -11.99
CA PHE A 360 8.58 0.30 -11.53
C PHE A 360 7.39 1.24 -11.60
N GLU A 361 6.58 1.13 -12.66
CA GLU A 361 5.39 1.95 -12.88
C GLU A 361 4.27 1.55 -11.93
N ILE A 362 3.58 2.54 -11.33
CA ILE A 362 2.44 2.37 -10.44
C ILE A 362 1.21 2.99 -11.08
N GLY A 363 0.08 2.26 -11.09
CA GLY A 363 -1.19 2.77 -11.59
C GLY A 363 -1.24 3.00 -13.10
N ARG A 364 -0.61 2.13 -13.88
CA ARG A 364 -0.52 2.27 -15.35
C ARG A 364 -1.87 2.40 -16.05
N LEU A 365 -2.90 1.75 -15.53
CA LEU A 365 -4.23 1.70 -16.14
C LEU A 365 -5.15 2.83 -15.70
N TRP A 366 -4.79 3.56 -14.65
CA TRP A 366 -5.58 4.66 -14.06
C TRP A 366 -4.84 5.99 -14.16
N GLY A 367 -5.59 7.11 -14.29
CA GLY A 367 -5.02 8.46 -14.35
C GLY A 367 -3.93 8.57 -15.43
N ARG A 368 -4.24 8.12 -16.64
CA ARG A 368 -3.28 7.87 -17.72
C ARG A 368 -2.61 9.12 -18.27
N THR A 369 -3.13 10.32 -17.93
CA THR A 369 -2.50 11.60 -18.26
C THR A 369 -1.18 11.82 -17.54
N VAL A 370 -0.88 11.00 -16.50
CA VAL A 370 0.37 11.03 -15.77
C VAL A 370 0.95 9.63 -15.61
N VAL A 371 2.28 9.53 -15.64
CA VAL A 371 3.06 8.35 -15.32
C VAL A 371 3.71 8.58 -13.97
N VAL A 372 3.49 7.67 -13.02
CA VAL A 372 4.17 7.68 -11.73
C VAL A 372 4.78 6.32 -11.44
N GLY A 373 5.85 6.30 -10.67
CA GLY A 373 6.51 5.05 -10.30
C GLY A 373 7.73 5.28 -9.44
N LEU A 374 8.45 4.20 -9.19
CA LEU A 374 9.69 4.19 -8.44
C LEU A 374 10.82 3.74 -9.37
N ALA A 375 12.00 4.31 -9.15
CA ALA A 375 13.19 3.96 -9.94
C ALA A 375 14.46 4.13 -9.12
N ARG A 376 15.62 3.96 -9.76
CA ARG A 376 16.91 4.24 -9.15
C ARG A 376 17.74 5.20 -10.01
N LEU A 377 18.51 6.03 -9.34
CA LEU A 377 19.53 6.87 -9.94
C LEU A 377 20.86 6.66 -9.19
N GLY A 378 21.82 6.06 -9.86
CA GLY A 378 23.08 5.64 -9.24
C GLY A 378 22.86 4.72 -8.03
N GLY A 379 21.92 3.77 -8.13
CA GLY A 379 21.54 2.83 -7.09
C GLY A 379 20.62 3.38 -5.99
N ARG A 380 20.30 4.67 -5.99
CA ARG A 380 19.48 5.35 -4.98
C ARG A 380 18.00 5.40 -5.41
N PRO A 381 17.06 4.91 -4.60
CA PRO A 381 15.63 4.98 -4.91
C PRO A 381 15.13 6.41 -5.03
N VAL A 382 14.29 6.65 -6.04
CA VAL A 382 13.60 7.91 -6.29
C VAL A 382 12.15 7.65 -6.70
N GLY A 383 11.26 8.59 -6.38
CA GLY A 383 9.97 8.70 -7.03
C GLY A 383 10.12 9.31 -8.43
N ILE A 384 9.33 8.84 -9.37
CA ILE A 384 9.23 9.39 -10.73
C ILE A 384 7.83 9.91 -10.95
N PHE A 385 7.72 11.10 -11.52
CA PHE A 385 6.50 11.64 -12.10
C PHE A 385 6.80 12.18 -13.51
N ALA A 386 5.90 11.93 -14.46
CA ALA A 386 5.97 12.50 -15.80
C ALA A 386 4.56 12.74 -16.35
N ASP A 387 4.36 13.82 -17.08
CA ASP A 387 3.16 14.02 -17.89
C ASP A 387 3.19 13.12 -19.12
N ASP A 388 2.06 12.45 -19.45
CA ASP A 388 1.95 11.57 -20.60
C ASP A 388 1.19 12.25 -21.76
N PRO A 389 1.91 12.75 -22.78
CA PRO A 389 1.28 13.46 -23.89
C PRO A 389 0.45 12.56 -24.82
N GLN A 390 0.50 11.24 -24.65
CA GLN A 390 -0.31 10.29 -25.43
C GLN A 390 -1.77 10.28 -24.98
N PHE A 391 -2.04 10.73 -23.74
CA PHE A 391 -3.39 10.80 -23.17
C PHE A 391 -3.80 12.24 -22.95
N ASN A 392 -4.96 12.62 -23.49
CA ASN A 392 -5.52 13.97 -23.39
C ASN A 392 -4.50 15.07 -23.75
N ALA A 393 -3.59 14.77 -24.69
CA ALA A 393 -2.45 15.61 -25.06
C ALA A 393 -1.58 16.10 -23.88
N GLY A 394 -1.56 15.36 -22.76
CA GLY A 394 -0.87 15.72 -21.53
C GLY A 394 -1.64 16.66 -20.61
N ALA A 395 -2.84 17.12 -20.98
CA ALA A 395 -3.69 17.92 -20.09
C ALA A 395 -4.15 17.05 -18.91
N MET A 396 -3.79 17.48 -17.69
CA MET A 396 -4.05 16.69 -16.49
C MET A 396 -5.53 16.71 -16.12
N ASP A 397 -6.12 15.52 -16.04
CA ASP A 397 -7.51 15.31 -15.66
C ASP A 397 -7.66 14.99 -14.15
N THR A 398 -8.90 14.80 -13.71
CA THR A 398 -9.20 14.47 -12.32
C THR A 398 -8.49 13.19 -11.82
N PRO A 399 -8.53 12.06 -12.54
CA PRO A 399 -7.77 10.86 -12.14
C PRO A 399 -6.26 11.09 -12.10
N GLY A 400 -5.72 11.91 -13.02
CA GLY A 400 -4.30 12.30 -13.03
C GLY A 400 -3.91 13.07 -11.77
N CYS A 401 -4.73 14.05 -11.36
CA CYS A 401 -4.52 14.80 -10.11
C CYS A 401 -4.51 13.88 -8.89
N GLN A 402 -5.49 12.96 -8.79
CA GLN A 402 -5.62 12.03 -7.68
C GLN A 402 -4.43 11.06 -7.61
N LYS A 403 -4.01 10.50 -8.75
CA LYS A 403 -2.88 9.60 -8.86
C LYS A 403 -1.57 10.26 -8.44
N LEU A 404 -1.30 11.45 -8.96
CA LEU A 404 -0.09 12.19 -8.62
C LEU A 404 -0.08 12.59 -7.14
N MET A 405 -1.21 13.02 -6.59
CA MET A 405 -1.35 13.32 -5.16
C MET A 405 -1.00 12.12 -4.29
N LYS A 406 -1.55 10.92 -4.60
CA LYS A 406 -1.23 9.67 -3.89
C LYS A 406 0.27 9.37 -3.99
N HIS A 407 0.88 9.57 -5.15
CA HIS A 407 2.30 9.31 -5.38
C HIS A 407 3.21 10.26 -4.59
N ILE A 408 2.90 11.56 -4.55
CA ILE A 408 3.64 12.54 -3.73
C ILE A 408 3.58 12.16 -2.26
N LYS A 409 2.39 11.83 -1.74
CA LYS A 409 2.21 11.38 -0.36
C LYS A 409 3.00 10.10 -0.08
N LEU A 410 3.01 9.14 -1.00
CA LEU A 410 3.82 7.93 -0.89
C LEU A 410 5.31 8.27 -0.78
N CYS A 411 5.82 9.10 -1.69
CA CYS A 411 7.22 9.53 -1.66
C CYS A 411 7.56 10.25 -0.36
N ASP A 412 6.65 11.10 0.14
CA ASP A 412 6.86 11.86 1.38
C ASP A 412 6.93 10.96 2.61
N VAL A 413 5.99 10.03 2.81
CA VAL A 413 6.04 9.13 3.98
C VAL A 413 7.21 8.16 3.93
N MET A 414 7.66 7.75 2.72
CA MET A 414 8.80 6.85 2.50
C MET A 414 10.16 7.57 2.46
N GLY A 415 10.17 8.92 2.35
CA GLY A 415 11.41 9.69 2.25
C GLY A 415 12.13 9.54 0.91
N LEU A 416 11.37 9.38 -0.18
CA LEU A 416 11.91 9.25 -1.55
C LEU A 416 11.98 10.63 -2.20
N PRO A 417 13.16 11.11 -2.66
CA PRO A 417 13.21 12.33 -3.48
C PRO A 417 12.47 12.11 -4.80
N LEU A 418 11.85 13.16 -5.33
CA LEU A 418 11.03 13.10 -6.53
C LEU A 418 11.77 13.70 -7.73
N ILE A 419 11.83 12.97 -8.82
CA ILE A 419 12.24 13.46 -10.14
C ILE A 419 11.00 13.62 -10.99
N GLN A 420 10.79 14.82 -11.55
CA GLN A 420 9.61 15.08 -12.38
C GLN A 420 9.98 15.59 -13.78
N LEU A 421 9.30 15.04 -14.78
CA LEU A 421 9.42 15.38 -16.20
C LEU A 421 8.14 16.10 -16.64
N LEU A 422 8.22 17.42 -16.84
CA LEU A 422 7.04 18.24 -17.12
C LEU A 422 6.82 18.46 -18.62
N ASP A 423 5.62 18.14 -19.06
CA ASP A 423 5.05 18.51 -20.36
C ASP A 423 3.55 18.79 -20.20
N ILE A 424 3.21 19.81 -19.40
CA ILE A 424 1.86 20.15 -18.99
C ILE A 424 1.30 21.33 -19.79
N PRO A 425 0.30 21.15 -20.68
CA PRO A 425 -0.38 22.24 -21.36
C PRO A 425 -1.39 22.99 -20.47
N GLY A 426 -1.65 22.47 -19.28
CA GLY A 426 -2.63 22.92 -18.30
C GLY A 426 -3.47 21.76 -17.78
N PHE A 427 -4.43 22.05 -16.91
CA PHE A 427 -5.46 21.08 -16.55
C PHE A 427 -6.42 20.83 -17.70
N ALA A 428 -7.09 19.68 -17.67
CA ALA A 428 -8.15 19.36 -18.62
C ALA A 428 -9.25 20.43 -18.58
N ILE A 429 -9.78 20.76 -19.74
CA ILE A 429 -10.83 21.77 -19.94
C ILE A 429 -12.06 21.15 -20.58
N GLY A 430 -13.19 21.87 -20.53
CA GLY A 430 -14.44 21.46 -21.14
C GLY A 430 -15.38 20.76 -20.15
N THR A 431 -16.60 20.47 -20.61
CA THR A 431 -17.71 20.01 -19.73
C THR A 431 -17.40 18.73 -18.97
N ALA A 432 -16.61 17.81 -19.52
CA ALA A 432 -16.20 16.58 -18.85
C ALA A 432 -15.28 16.88 -17.65
N ALA A 433 -14.31 17.78 -17.82
CA ALA A 433 -13.41 18.20 -16.76
C ALA A 433 -14.17 18.91 -15.62
N GLU A 434 -15.09 19.84 -16.00
CA GLU A 434 -15.91 20.55 -15.01
C GLU A 434 -16.81 19.58 -14.21
N ARG A 435 -17.48 18.64 -14.88
CA ARG A 435 -18.33 17.64 -14.22
C ARG A 435 -17.55 16.68 -13.32
N SER A 436 -16.29 16.41 -13.63
CA SER A 436 -15.41 15.56 -12.80
C SER A 436 -14.74 16.32 -11.65
N ALA A 437 -15.08 17.60 -11.46
CA ALA A 437 -14.51 18.48 -10.44
C ALA A 437 -12.96 18.62 -10.54
N CYS A 438 -12.43 18.73 -11.76
CA CYS A 438 -11.00 18.77 -12.03
C CYS A 438 -10.29 19.88 -11.23
N MET A 439 -10.85 21.09 -11.16
CA MET A 439 -10.26 22.20 -10.39
C MET A 439 -10.18 21.91 -8.88
N LYS A 440 -11.17 21.21 -8.30
CA LYS A 440 -11.10 20.80 -6.89
C LYS A 440 -9.91 19.88 -6.65
N TRP A 441 -9.75 18.87 -7.50
CA TRP A 441 -8.64 17.90 -7.34
C TRP A 441 -7.28 18.50 -7.70
N ALA A 442 -7.24 19.47 -8.61
CA ALA A 442 -6.05 20.29 -8.85
C ALA A 442 -5.60 21.03 -7.58
N MET A 443 -6.56 21.59 -6.81
CA MET A 443 -6.23 22.27 -5.55
C MET A 443 -5.85 21.29 -4.43
N GLU A 444 -6.42 20.09 -4.38
CA GLU A 444 -5.96 19.05 -3.44
C GLU A 444 -4.53 18.57 -3.79
N LEU A 445 -4.22 18.44 -5.08
CA LEU A 445 -2.85 18.18 -5.54
C LEU A 445 -1.89 19.32 -5.16
N CYS A 446 -2.31 20.58 -5.33
CA CYS A 446 -1.54 21.76 -4.92
C CYS A 446 -1.19 21.70 -3.41
N LYS A 447 -2.16 21.37 -2.56
CA LYS A 447 -1.93 21.19 -1.13
C LYS A 447 -0.88 20.10 -0.86
N ALA A 448 -0.94 18.96 -1.57
CA ALA A 448 0.04 17.89 -1.42
C ALA A 448 1.45 18.35 -1.81
N TYR A 449 1.59 19.14 -2.87
CA TYR A 449 2.87 19.74 -3.27
C TYR A 449 3.42 20.68 -2.19
N PHE A 450 2.61 21.58 -1.63
CA PHE A 450 3.08 22.52 -0.61
C PHE A 450 3.29 21.86 0.75
N ALA A 451 2.60 20.76 1.04
CA ALA A 451 2.75 20.02 2.30
C ALA A 451 3.95 19.07 2.29
N THR A 452 4.36 18.57 1.11
CA THR A 452 5.45 17.58 1.05
C THR A 452 6.78 18.15 1.49
N THR A 453 7.55 17.33 2.17
CA THR A 453 8.85 17.70 2.75
C THR A 453 10.03 17.08 1.98
N ILE A 454 9.76 16.26 0.96
CA ILE A 454 10.82 15.68 0.13
C ILE A 454 11.42 16.70 -0.83
N PRO A 455 12.71 16.55 -1.20
CA PRO A 455 13.29 17.32 -2.28
C PRO A 455 12.72 16.88 -3.64
N ILE A 456 12.53 17.85 -4.54
CA ILE A 456 12.02 17.65 -5.89
C ILE A 456 13.02 18.22 -6.89
N TYR A 457 13.33 17.45 -7.95
CA TYR A 457 14.10 17.90 -9.10
C TYR A 457 13.20 17.96 -10.31
N THR A 458 13.04 19.16 -10.87
CA THR A 458 12.11 19.42 -11.96
C THR A 458 12.85 19.55 -13.28
N ILE A 459 12.45 18.76 -14.27
CA ILE A 459 12.94 18.81 -15.64
C ILE A 459 11.79 19.20 -16.54
N ILE A 460 11.79 20.43 -17.07
CA ILE A 460 10.75 20.88 -18.00
C ILE A 460 11.18 20.42 -19.39
N THR A 461 10.45 19.43 -19.94
CA THR A 461 10.83 18.78 -21.20
C THR A 461 10.22 19.46 -22.42
N ARG A 462 8.98 19.98 -22.32
CA ARG A 462 8.31 20.62 -23.46
C ARG A 462 7.38 21.75 -23.03
N ARG A 463 6.21 21.50 -22.44
CA ARG A 463 5.19 22.52 -22.14
C ARG A 463 5.09 22.78 -20.64
N CYS A 464 4.85 24.03 -20.29
CA CYS A 464 4.55 24.40 -18.91
C CYS A 464 3.61 25.62 -18.92
N TYR A 465 2.30 25.37 -18.86
CA TYR A 465 1.31 26.44 -19.05
C TYR A 465 0.31 26.55 -17.90
N GLY A 466 -0.09 27.78 -17.63
CA GLY A 466 -1.20 28.16 -16.76
C GLY A 466 -1.03 27.70 -15.32
N ILE A 467 -2.14 27.49 -14.63
CA ILE A 467 -2.16 27.07 -13.22
C ILE A 467 -1.56 25.66 -13.08
N GLY A 468 -1.79 24.76 -14.06
CA GLY A 468 -1.20 23.42 -14.03
C GLY A 468 0.32 23.47 -14.01
N GLY A 469 0.93 24.22 -14.93
CA GLY A 469 2.38 24.45 -14.92
C GLY A 469 2.85 25.11 -13.62
N ALA A 470 2.15 26.13 -13.15
CA ALA A 470 2.52 26.85 -11.92
C ALA A 470 2.51 25.96 -10.67
N ILE A 471 1.60 24.99 -10.56
CA ILE A 471 1.57 24.03 -9.44
C ILE A 471 2.74 23.05 -9.54
N LEU A 472 3.00 22.52 -10.75
CA LEU A 472 3.90 21.40 -10.93
C LEU A 472 5.39 21.77 -11.01
N VAL A 473 5.75 23.04 -11.25
CA VAL A 473 7.16 23.48 -11.32
C VAL A 473 7.88 23.57 -9.97
N ASP A 474 7.28 23.09 -8.90
CA ASP A 474 7.80 23.19 -7.54
C ASP A 474 8.20 24.61 -7.12
N ASN A 475 7.21 25.42 -6.80
CA ASN A 475 7.44 26.82 -6.38
C ASN A 475 7.89 26.98 -4.90
N ARG A 476 8.28 25.90 -4.23
CA ARG A 476 8.93 25.97 -2.91
C ARG A 476 10.34 26.52 -3.12
N ASN A 477 10.73 27.52 -2.39
CA ASN A 477 12.00 28.24 -2.59
C ASN A 477 13.05 27.83 -1.54
N PRO A 478 14.32 27.51 -1.92
CA PRO A 478 14.80 27.40 -3.30
C PRO A 478 14.34 26.12 -4.00
N ASN A 479 14.11 26.22 -5.30
CA ASN A 479 13.77 25.09 -6.15
C ASN A 479 14.97 24.66 -7.03
N CYS A 480 14.92 23.41 -7.53
CA CYS A 480 15.91 22.88 -8.47
C CYS A 480 15.20 22.55 -9.79
N ARG A 481 15.29 23.45 -10.77
CA ARG A 481 14.65 23.30 -12.08
C ARG A 481 15.67 23.39 -13.19
N VAL A 482 15.51 22.53 -14.18
CA VAL A 482 16.21 22.62 -15.45
C VAL A 482 15.23 22.49 -16.60
N ALA A 483 15.58 23.00 -17.75
CA ALA A 483 14.73 22.92 -18.94
C ALA A 483 15.51 22.38 -20.14
N TRP A 484 14.81 21.68 -21.03
CA TRP A 484 15.36 21.29 -22.32
C TRP A 484 15.16 22.40 -23.35
N PRO A 485 15.94 22.45 -24.46
CA PRO A 485 15.76 23.44 -25.52
C PRO A 485 14.40 23.35 -26.24
N SER A 486 13.66 22.28 -26.07
CA SER A 486 12.31 22.03 -26.64
C SER A 486 11.19 22.72 -25.90
N VAL A 487 11.46 23.41 -24.79
CA VAL A 487 10.43 23.98 -23.90
C VAL A 487 9.74 25.20 -24.50
N ASN A 488 8.49 25.36 -24.09
CA ASN A 488 7.72 26.59 -24.20
C ASN A 488 6.77 26.68 -22.98
N TRP A 489 6.54 27.89 -22.52
CA TRP A 489 5.78 28.20 -21.32
C TRP A 489 5.06 29.53 -21.40
N GLY A 490 4.11 29.76 -20.48
CA GLY A 490 3.34 30.97 -20.38
C GLY A 490 1.99 30.77 -19.70
N SER A 491 1.13 31.79 -19.80
CA SER A 491 -0.21 31.72 -19.21
C SER A 491 -1.16 30.85 -19.99
N LEU A 492 -1.07 30.82 -21.33
CA LEU A 492 -1.93 30.03 -22.22
C LEU A 492 -1.09 29.41 -23.34
N PRO A 493 -1.40 28.18 -23.77
CA PRO A 493 -0.84 27.59 -24.99
C PRO A 493 -1.20 28.47 -26.23
N LEU A 494 -0.37 28.44 -27.28
CA LEU A 494 -0.68 29.13 -28.53
C LEU A 494 -1.95 28.60 -29.19
N ASP A 495 -2.14 27.26 -29.13
CA ASP A 495 -3.32 26.61 -29.70
C ASP A 495 -4.58 27.07 -28.92
N GLY A 496 -5.42 27.87 -29.56
CA GLY A 496 -6.57 28.55 -28.97
C GLY A 496 -6.28 29.84 -28.20
N GLY A 497 -5.03 30.10 -27.79
CA GLY A 497 -4.63 31.29 -27.03
C GLY A 497 -4.64 32.55 -27.90
N ILE A 498 -4.16 32.45 -29.14
CA ILE A 498 -4.12 33.59 -30.11
C ILE A 498 -5.54 34.08 -30.41
N GLU A 499 -6.50 33.15 -30.56
CA GLU A 499 -7.90 33.46 -30.85
C GLU A 499 -8.68 33.96 -29.63
N ALA A 500 -8.34 33.49 -28.44
CA ALA A 500 -9.08 33.75 -27.21
C ALA A 500 -8.78 35.13 -26.60
N VAL A 501 -7.56 35.67 -26.82
CA VAL A 501 -7.09 36.88 -26.15
C VAL A 501 -7.24 38.15 -27.05
N ASN A 502 -6.25 38.98 -27.13
CA ASN A 502 -6.34 40.32 -27.70
C ASN A 502 -6.49 40.36 -29.23
N HIS A 503 -6.27 39.28 -29.95
CA HIS A 503 -6.24 39.24 -31.42
C HIS A 503 -7.56 38.82 -32.07
N ARG A 504 -8.58 38.45 -31.29
CA ARG A 504 -9.89 38.04 -31.82
C ARG A 504 -10.51 39.10 -32.77
N ALA A 505 -10.36 40.37 -32.44
CA ALA A 505 -10.87 41.46 -33.24
C ALA A 505 -10.04 41.65 -34.54
N GLU A 506 -8.72 41.52 -34.47
CA GLU A 506 -7.81 41.56 -35.60
C GLU A 506 -8.07 40.41 -36.58
N LEU A 507 -8.16 39.18 -36.05
CA LEU A 507 -8.45 37.99 -36.85
C LEU A 507 -9.83 38.07 -37.52
N ARG A 508 -10.84 38.60 -36.84
CA ARG A 508 -12.17 38.82 -37.45
C ARG A 508 -12.16 39.87 -38.56
N ARG A 509 -11.35 40.93 -38.41
CA ARG A 509 -11.22 41.97 -39.44
C ARG A 509 -10.44 41.49 -40.67
N ALA A 510 -9.60 40.48 -40.50
CA ALA A 510 -8.76 39.94 -41.57
C ALA A 510 -9.57 39.27 -42.71
N GLY A 511 -10.82 38.82 -42.45
CA GLY A 511 -11.64 38.15 -43.46
C GLY A 511 -10.90 37.03 -44.19
N ASP A 512 -10.78 37.08 -45.49
CA ASP A 512 -10.08 36.08 -46.32
C ASP A 512 -8.59 35.99 -46.00
N ASN A 513 -7.99 36.99 -45.37
CA ASN A 513 -6.59 37.02 -44.96
C ASN A 513 -6.38 36.41 -43.56
N TYR A 514 -7.39 35.80 -42.94
CA TYR A 514 -7.33 35.23 -41.59
C TYR A 514 -6.08 34.35 -41.38
N LYS A 515 -5.85 33.40 -42.26
CA LYS A 515 -4.72 32.47 -42.16
C LYS A 515 -3.36 33.16 -42.20
N GLN A 516 -3.21 34.20 -43.01
CA GLN A 516 -1.97 34.96 -43.09
C GLN A 516 -1.71 35.76 -41.80
N VAL A 517 -2.74 36.41 -41.26
CA VAL A 517 -2.67 37.15 -40.00
C VAL A 517 -2.38 36.19 -38.84
N TYR A 518 -3.07 35.07 -38.80
CA TYR A 518 -2.83 34.04 -37.80
C TYR A 518 -1.37 33.55 -37.82
N ASN A 519 -0.85 33.15 -38.97
CA ASN A 519 0.53 32.68 -39.12
C ASN A 519 1.57 33.76 -38.72
N ARG A 520 1.28 35.03 -39.00
CA ARG A 520 2.14 36.13 -38.56
C ARG A 520 2.17 36.25 -37.04
N LEU A 521 1.01 36.24 -36.38
CA LEU A 521 0.89 36.29 -34.95
C LEU A 521 1.55 35.06 -34.27
N GLU A 522 1.31 33.89 -34.84
CA GLU A 522 1.93 32.66 -34.35
C GLU A 522 3.47 32.74 -34.41
N ALA A 523 4.03 33.20 -35.52
CA ALA A 523 5.47 33.40 -35.68
C ALA A 523 6.05 34.41 -34.68
N GLU A 524 5.32 35.49 -34.42
CA GLU A 524 5.69 36.52 -33.45
C GLU A 524 5.74 35.91 -32.02
N TYR A 525 4.70 35.18 -31.60
CA TYR A 525 4.67 34.54 -30.30
C TYR A 525 5.71 33.42 -30.16
N LEU A 526 5.95 32.63 -31.20
CA LEU A 526 7.01 31.61 -31.19
C LEU A 526 8.40 32.24 -30.97
N ASN A 527 8.65 33.42 -31.53
CA ASN A 527 9.90 34.15 -31.26
C ASN A 527 9.98 34.60 -29.79
N LEU A 528 8.87 35.07 -29.20
CA LEU A 528 8.83 35.45 -27.78
C LEU A 528 8.97 34.27 -26.84
N MET A 529 8.51 33.08 -27.24
CA MET A 529 8.59 31.83 -26.47
C MET A 529 9.94 31.15 -26.56
N ASN A 530 10.93 31.71 -27.26
CA ASN A 530 12.27 31.15 -27.26
C ASN A 530 12.82 31.07 -25.81
N PRO A 531 13.15 29.90 -25.30
CA PRO A 531 13.52 29.72 -23.89
C PRO A 531 14.79 30.49 -23.50
N VAL A 532 15.67 30.81 -24.45
CA VAL A 532 16.86 31.65 -24.23
C VAL A 532 16.46 33.04 -23.72
N ARG A 533 15.34 33.60 -24.17
CA ARG A 533 14.86 34.89 -23.68
C ARG A 533 14.47 34.84 -22.20
N THR A 534 13.88 33.73 -21.78
CA THR A 534 13.54 33.50 -20.37
C THR A 534 14.82 33.30 -19.53
N ALA A 535 15.78 32.54 -20.05
CA ALA A 535 17.08 32.33 -19.38
C ALA A 535 17.84 33.65 -19.22
N ASN A 536 17.83 34.54 -20.23
CA ASN A 536 18.46 35.88 -20.16
C ASN A 536 17.94 36.72 -19.00
N ASN A 537 16.68 36.52 -18.60
CA ASN A 537 16.06 37.20 -17.46
C ASN A 537 16.14 36.38 -16.16
N PHE A 538 16.92 35.29 -16.13
CA PHE A 538 16.97 34.34 -15.02
C PHE A 538 15.57 33.80 -14.61
N GLY A 539 14.68 33.62 -15.58
CA GLY A 539 13.35 33.04 -15.36
C GLY A 539 13.33 31.52 -15.34
N ILE A 540 14.47 30.89 -15.54
CA ILE A 540 14.76 29.46 -15.36
C ILE A 540 16.20 29.32 -14.85
N GLU A 541 16.45 28.39 -13.98
CA GLU A 541 17.75 28.20 -13.36
C GLU A 541 18.81 27.75 -14.37
N GLU A 542 18.46 26.80 -15.28
CA GLU A 542 19.37 26.39 -16.36
C GLU A 542 18.62 25.75 -17.54
N ILE A 543 19.17 25.93 -18.75
CA ILE A 543 18.77 25.18 -19.95
C ILE A 543 19.87 24.19 -20.26
N ILE A 544 19.57 22.90 -20.21
CA ILE A 544 20.55 21.82 -20.33
C ILE A 544 20.45 21.09 -21.67
N ASP A 545 21.57 20.51 -22.13
CA ASP A 545 21.53 19.48 -23.17
C ASP A 545 20.74 18.25 -22.63
N PRO A 546 19.68 17.80 -23.31
CA PRO A 546 18.94 16.60 -22.89
C PRO A 546 19.80 15.37 -22.61
N ALA A 547 20.91 15.21 -23.33
CA ALA A 547 21.85 14.12 -23.10
C ALA A 547 22.47 14.10 -21.69
N MET A 548 22.56 15.25 -21.03
CA MET A 548 23.13 15.40 -19.67
C MET A 548 22.11 15.16 -18.56
N THR A 549 20.84 14.94 -18.88
CA THR A 549 19.77 14.86 -17.88
C THR A 549 20.04 13.81 -16.82
N ARG A 550 20.52 12.61 -17.21
CA ARG A 550 20.86 11.54 -16.27
C ARG A 550 21.99 11.93 -15.32
N SER A 551 23.08 12.43 -15.83
CA SER A 551 24.25 12.76 -14.98
C SER A 551 23.89 13.82 -13.93
N LEU A 552 23.17 14.86 -14.33
CA LEU A 552 22.71 15.91 -13.41
C LEU A 552 21.71 15.39 -12.38
N ALA A 553 20.76 14.55 -12.80
CA ALA A 553 19.81 13.94 -11.88
C ALA A 553 20.46 12.96 -10.91
N CYS A 554 21.48 12.20 -11.34
CA CYS A 554 22.25 11.31 -10.47
C CYS A 554 23.07 12.09 -9.44
N GLU A 555 23.75 13.18 -9.87
CA GLU A 555 24.51 14.07 -8.99
C GLU A 555 23.60 14.71 -7.94
N TRP A 556 22.47 15.29 -8.37
CA TRP A 556 21.50 15.88 -7.47
C TRP A 556 20.96 14.83 -6.48
N THR A 557 20.55 13.65 -6.96
CA THR A 557 20.03 12.57 -6.09
C THR A 557 21.08 12.15 -5.06
N LYS A 558 22.35 12.00 -5.46
CA LYS A 558 23.45 11.68 -4.55
C LYS A 558 23.54 12.72 -3.43
N HIS A 559 23.53 14.00 -3.79
CA HIS A 559 23.59 15.09 -2.82
C HIS A 559 22.39 15.08 -1.87
N MET A 560 21.17 14.81 -2.36
CA MET A 560 19.98 14.70 -1.50
C MET A 560 20.13 13.57 -0.46
N TYR A 561 20.67 12.42 -0.86
CA TYR A 561 20.89 11.29 0.06
C TYR A 561 22.00 11.57 1.09
N GLU A 562 22.98 12.36 0.76
CA GLU A 562 24.12 12.69 1.64
C GLU A 562 23.81 13.84 2.61
N THR A 563 22.88 14.74 2.27
CA THR A 563 22.62 15.97 3.05
C THR A 563 21.15 16.13 3.46
N ASN A 564 20.24 16.31 2.51
CA ASN A 564 18.87 16.73 2.78
C ASN A 564 18.02 15.65 3.45
N LEU A 565 18.11 14.39 2.98
CA LEU A 565 17.34 13.30 3.58
C LEU A 565 17.77 12.98 5.02
N PRO A 566 19.06 12.94 5.37
CA PRO A 566 19.48 12.80 6.77
C PRO A 566 18.97 13.95 7.68
N GLU A 567 18.96 15.19 7.18
CA GLU A 567 18.41 16.32 7.92
C GLU A 567 16.89 16.18 8.07
N ARG A 568 16.20 15.82 7.00
CA ARG A 568 14.76 15.57 7.02
C ARG A 568 14.38 14.48 8.03
N LEU A 569 15.15 13.40 8.15
CA LEU A 569 14.93 12.35 9.15
C LEU A 569 15.05 12.91 10.57
N ARG A 570 16.05 13.73 10.85
CA ARG A 570 16.18 14.41 12.15
C ARG A 570 14.97 15.29 12.45
N HIS A 571 14.47 16.03 11.46
CA HIS A 571 13.27 16.86 11.60
C HIS A 571 12.01 16.02 11.86
N ARG A 572 11.90 14.85 11.25
CA ARG A 572 10.82 13.90 11.50
C ARG A 572 10.90 13.32 12.91
N ASP A 573 12.08 12.90 13.35
CA ASP A 573 12.29 12.32 14.69
C ASP A 573 11.98 13.32 15.82
N CYS A 574 12.31 14.59 15.63
CA CYS A 574 11.99 15.64 16.62
C CYS A 574 10.59 16.26 16.43
N GLY A 575 9.77 15.73 15.54
CA GLY A 575 8.39 16.17 15.32
C GLY A 575 8.21 17.51 14.59
N LYS A 576 9.28 18.09 14.01
CA LYS A 576 9.17 19.33 13.20
C LYS A 576 8.43 19.10 11.88
N ILE A 577 8.46 17.91 11.33
CA ILE A 577 7.70 17.51 10.16
C ILE A 577 6.92 16.23 10.46
N GLN A 578 5.71 16.13 9.91
CA GLN A 578 4.83 14.99 10.10
C GLN A 578 4.21 14.62 8.74
N PRO A 579 4.95 13.89 7.89
CA PRO A 579 4.40 13.41 6.64
C PRO A 579 3.17 12.54 6.89
N SER A 580 2.13 12.68 6.07
CA SER A 580 0.92 11.87 6.14
C SER A 580 0.58 11.29 4.79
N PHE A 581 0.15 10.04 4.78
CA PHE A 581 -0.38 9.35 3.61
C PHE A 581 -1.90 9.48 3.50
N ALA A 582 -2.57 9.69 4.63
CA ALA A 582 -4.02 9.84 4.72
C ALA A 582 -4.57 11.09 4.01
#